data_ef315b0b63349a5ba2ee316207a8fdd1
#
_entry.id   ef315b0b63349a5ba2ee316207a8fdd1
#
_cell.length_a   1.000
_cell.length_b   1.000
_cell.length_c   1.000
_cell.angle_alpha   90.00
_cell.angle_beta   90.00
_cell.angle_gamma   90.00
#
_symmetry.space_group_name_H-M   'P 1'
#
loop_
_entity.id
_entity.type
_entity.pdbx_description
1 polymer ?
#
loop_
_entity_poly.entity_id
_entity_poly.type
_entity_poly.pdbx_seq_one_letter_code
_entity_poly.pdbx_strand_id
1 'polypeptide(L)'
;MEQLTASLAKTGRNYFYNLHEVFAQIYPESEVELLERKSVFCYYYIDSFARLDEHAMLRQEAFVNKLGEVECSEADSAHAQNVFANFQCDNLKDFMMLYLLSDICLLADVFQMFRNNSLNEYQLDPAYFVTHLNSP
;
A
#
# COMPACT_ATOMS: atom_id res chain seq x y z
N MET A 1 3.35 12.64 6.92
CA MET A 1 3.43 11.27 7.48
C MET A 1 2.93 11.13 8.92
N GLU A 2 3.35 11.99 9.85
CA GLU A 2 2.88 11.96 11.25
C GLU A 2 1.35 12.04 11.38
N GLN A 3 0.68 12.83 10.54
CA GLN A 3 -0.78 12.93 10.56
C GLN A 3 -1.47 11.65 10.13
N LEU A 4 -0.89 10.92 9.17
CA LEU A 4 -1.42 9.64 8.69
C LEU A 4 -1.32 8.57 9.77
N THR A 5 -0.17 8.45 10.43
CA THR A 5 0.03 7.51 11.54
C THR A 5 -0.84 7.85 12.75
N ALA A 6 -1.05 9.14 13.04
CA ALA A 6 -1.95 9.59 14.09
C ALA A 6 -3.43 9.30 13.77
N SER A 7 -3.84 9.41 12.51
CA SER A 7 -5.19 9.05 12.05
C SER A 7 -5.45 7.56 12.20
N LEU A 8 -4.49 6.71 11.80
CA LEU A 8 -4.55 5.26 12.00
C LEU A 8 -4.68 4.86 13.49
N ALA A 9 -3.95 5.54 14.37
CA ALA A 9 -4.02 5.29 15.80
C ALA A 9 -5.37 5.68 16.43
N LYS A 10 -6.06 6.69 15.87
CA LYS A 10 -7.39 7.12 16.35
C LYS A 10 -8.52 6.21 15.89
N THR A 11 -8.38 5.57 14.73
CA THR A 11 -9.41 4.69 14.14
C THR A 11 -9.49 3.33 14.85
N GLY A 12 -8.86 3.19 16.02
CA GLY A 12 -8.63 1.98 16.77
C GLY A 12 -9.82 1.03 16.98
N ARG A 13 -9.50 -0.21 16.88
CA ARG A 13 -10.01 -1.47 17.44
C ARG A 13 -11.02 -2.30 16.69
N ASN A 14 -11.77 -1.84 15.69
CA ASN A 14 -12.78 -2.70 15.03
C ASN A 14 -13.05 -2.40 13.56
N TYR A 15 -12.19 -1.70 12.84
CA TYR A 15 -12.46 -1.29 11.48
C TYR A 15 -11.46 -1.89 10.50
N PHE A 16 -11.97 -2.49 9.45
CA PHE A 16 -11.21 -2.81 8.26
C PHE A 16 -10.73 -1.49 7.65
N TYR A 17 -9.43 -1.30 7.59
CA TYR A 17 -8.81 -0.14 6.98
C TYR A 17 -9.02 -0.19 5.48
N ASN A 18 -9.89 0.67 4.98
CA ASN A 18 -10.05 0.82 3.56
C ASN A 18 -9.26 2.03 3.09
N LEU A 19 -8.78 1.98 1.85
CA LEU A 19 -7.90 2.99 1.28
C LEU A 19 -8.52 4.39 1.39
N HIS A 20 -9.75 4.53 0.92
CA HIS A 20 -10.46 5.82 0.91
C HIS A 20 -10.74 6.32 2.32
N GLU A 21 -11.19 5.47 3.25
CA GLU A 21 -11.45 5.87 4.63
C GLU A 21 -10.21 6.38 5.35
N VAL A 22 -9.05 5.78 5.07
CA VAL A 22 -7.79 6.16 5.70
C VAL A 22 -7.22 7.43 5.10
N PHE A 23 -7.13 7.49 3.78
CA PHE A 23 -6.42 8.56 3.10
C PHE A 23 -7.28 9.80 2.83
N ALA A 24 -8.59 9.66 2.56
CA ALA A 24 -9.48 10.79 2.29
C ALA A 24 -9.68 11.74 3.48
N GLN A 25 -9.27 11.33 4.69
CA GLN A 25 -9.27 12.22 5.85
C GLN A 25 -8.18 13.31 5.78
N ILE A 26 -7.16 13.09 4.98
CA ILE A 26 -5.95 13.92 4.94
C ILE A 26 -5.69 14.46 3.53
N TYR A 27 -6.00 13.67 2.51
CA TYR A 27 -5.71 13.97 1.11
C TYR A 27 -7.00 14.14 0.29
N PRO A 28 -6.97 14.99 -0.75
CA PRO A 28 -8.08 15.10 -1.71
C PRO A 28 -8.34 13.77 -2.42
N GLU A 29 -9.59 13.52 -2.81
CA GLU A 29 -10.01 12.29 -3.48
C GLU A 29 -9.17 11.98 -4.72
N SER A 30 -8.85 12.99 -5.53
CA SER A 30 -8.00 12.83 -6.73
C SER A 30 -6.58 12.34 -6.44
N GLU A 31 -6.05 12.58 -5.24
CA GLU A 31 -4.76 12.05 -4.79
C GLU A 31 -4.93 10.61 -4.30
N VAL A 32 -6.02 10.31 -3.59
CA VAL A 32 -6.32 8.97 -3.11
C VAL A 32 -6.49 7.99 -4.27
N GLU A 33 -7.15 8.40 -5.36
CA GLU A 33 -7.30 7.60 -6.57
C GLU A 33 -5.94 7.15 -7.18
N LEU A 34 -4.87 7.91 -6.99
CA LEU A 34 -3.53 7.50 -7.42
C LEU A 34 -3.03 6.25 -6.69
N LEU A 35 -3.50 6.01 -5.47
CA LEU A 35 -3.10 4.86 -4.65
C LEU A 35 -3.90 3.59 -4.97
N GLU A 36 -4.99 3.67 -5.73
CA GLU A 36 -5.75 2.49 -6.19
C GLU A 36 -4.91 1.60 -7.11
N ARG A 37 -4.02 2.21 -7.87
CA ARG A 37 -3.01 1.48 -8.62
C ARG A 37 -1.82 1.19 -7.73
N LYS A 38 -1.52 -0.11 -7.53
CA LYS A 38 -0.32 -0.54 -6.80
C LYS A 38 0.93 0.10 -7.41
N SER A 39 1.69 0.81 -6.59
CA SER A 39 2.96 1.39 -6.98
C SER A 39 4.08 0.35 -6.97
N VAL A 40 5.24 0.68 -7.53
CA VAL A 40 6.46 -0.12 -7.42
C VAL A 40 7.34 0.41 -6.29
N PHE A 41 8.11 -0.48 -5.68
CA PHE A 41 9.08 -0.10 -4.64
C PHE A 41 10.46 -0.70 -4.93
N CYS A 42 11.50 0.06 -4.61
CA CYS A 42 12.90 -0.25 -4.93
C CYS A 42 13.56 -1.13 -3.85
N TYR A 43 13.02 -2.30 -3.56
CA TYR A 43 13.49 -3.19 -2.48
C TYR A 43 14.99 -3.48 -2.53
N TYR A 44 15.54 -3.73 -3.71
CA TYR A 44 16.95 -4.08 -3.87
C TYR A 44 17.92 -2.90 -3.78
N TYR A 45 17.38 -1.68 -3.93
CA TYR A 45 18.17 -0.47 -3.74
C TYR A 45 18.38 -0.18 -2.25
N ILE A 46 17.44 -0.56 -1.41
CA ILE A 46 17.50 -0.33 0.04
C ILE A 46 18.38 -1.42 0.69
N ASP A 47 19.67 -1.24 0.62
CA ASP A 47 20.68 -2.12 1.22
C ASP A 47 21.05 -1.72 2.67
N SER A 48 20.67 -0.54 3.08
CA SER A 48 20.92 0.03 4.41
C SER A 48 19.85 1.06 4.81
N PHE A 49 19.71 1.29 6.11
CA PHE A 49 18.76 2.31 6.61
C PHE A 49 19.13 3.73 6.13
N ALA A 50 20.40 4.02 5.85
CA ALA A 50 20.83 5.31 5.35
C ALA A 50 20.22 5.66 3.98
N ARG A 51 19.88 4.64 3.15
CA ARG A 51 19.19 4.84 1.88
C ARG A 51 17.80 5.42 2.05
N LEU A 52 17.13 5.12 3.16
CA LEU A 52 15.78 5.62 3.43
C LEU A 52 15.75 7.13 3.67
N ASP A 53 16.87 7.72 4.06
CA ASP A 53 16.97 9.17 4.28
C ASP A 53 17.29 9.96 2.98
N GLU A 54 17.39 9.28 1.84
CA GLU A 54 17.60 9.95 0.55
C GLU A 54 16.36 10.77 0.14
N HIS A 55 16.60 12.05 -0.19
CA HIS A 55 15.57 13.04 -0.49
C HIS A 55 15.12 13.09 -1.95
N ALA A 56 15.52 12.14 -2.76
CA ALA A 56 15.17 12.10 -4.17
C ALA A 56 14.51 10.78 -4.55
N MET A 57 13.45 10.88 -5.36
CA MET A 57 12.87 9.70 -5.99
C MET A 57 13.86 9.10 -6.99
N LEU A 58 13.97 7.79 -6.94
CA LEU A 58 14.93 7.03 -7.75
C LEU A 58 14.52 6.95 -9.23
N ARG A 59 15.52 6.74 -10.09
CA ARG A 59 15.29 6.48 -11.51
C ARG A 59 14.79 5.04 -11.72
N GLN A 60 14.24 4.78 -12.89
CA GLN A 60 13.66 3.50 -13.29
C GLN A 60 14.58 2.30 -13.00
N GLU A 61 15.89 2.46 -13.22
CA GLU A 61 16.88 1.39 -13.05
C GLU A 61 17.00 0.88 -11.60
N ALA A 62 16.58 1.67 -10.62
CA ALA A 62 16.59 1.28 -9.22
C ALA A 62 15.41 0.37 -8.82
N PHE A 63 14.37 0.30 -9.66
CA PHE A 63 13.18 -0.53 -9.42
C PHE A 63 13.29 -1.93 -10.04
N VAL A 64 14.46 -2.53 -10.00
CA VAL A 64 14.67 -3.88 -10.54
C VAL A 64 14.05 -4.91 -9.61
N ASN A 65 13.24 -5.82 -10.18
CA ASN A 65 12.76 -7.01 -9.49
C ASN A 65 13.61 -8.23 -9.90
N LYS A 66 14.62 -8.54 -9.10
CA LYS A 66 15.51 -9.70 -9.36
C LYS A 66 14.82 -11.05 -9.22
N LEU A 67 13.71 -11.13 -8.47
CA LEU A 67 12.98 -12.39 -8.27
C LEU A 67 12.17 -12.81 -9.49
N GLY A 68 11.73 -11.86 -10.33
CA GLY A 68 10.91 -12.12 -11.50
C GLY A 68 11.59 -11.88 -12.83
N GLU A 69 12.86 -11.43 -12.85
CA GLU A 69 13.56 -10.95 -14.05
C GLU A 69 12.76 -9.90 -14.85
N VAL A 70 11.80 -9.26 -14.18
CA VAL A 70 10.93 -8.26 -14.79
C VAL A 70 11.51 -6.89 -14.51
N GLU A 71 11.90 -6.20 -15.57
CA GLU A 71 12.28 -4.80 -15.48
C GLU A 71 11.04 -3.94 -15.17
N CYS A 72 11.23 -2.90 -14.35
CA CYS A 72 10.18 -1.93 -14.10
C CYS A 72 9.83 -1.21 -15.40
N SER A 73 8.55 -1.15 -15.74
CA SER A 73 8.12 -0.39 -16.89
C SER A 73 8.29 1.12 -16.67
N GLU A 74 8.47 1.86 -17.76
CA GLU A 74 8.52 3.33 -17.71
C GLU A 74 7.23 3.91 -17.08
N ALA A 75 6.08 3.30 -17.38
CA ALA A 75 4.79 3.70 -16.83
C ALA A 75 4.70 3.48 -15.30
N ASP A 76 5.28 2.40 -14.79
CA ASP A 76 5.29 2.13 -13.33
C ASP A 76 6.26 3.05 -12.60
N SER A 77 7.43 3.31 -13.18
CA SER A 77 8.39 4.27 -12.65
C SER A 77 7.82 5.69 -12.62
N ALA A 78 7.17 6.12 -13.70
CA ALA A 78 6.51 7.42 -13.79
C ALA A 78 5.37 7.53 -12.76
N HIS A 79 4.59 6.45 -12.57
CA HIS A 79 3.56 6.41 -11.54
C HIS A 79 4.14 6.56 -10.13
N ALA A 80 5.21 5.84 -9.80
CA ALA A 80 5.88 5.95 -8.51
C ALA A 80 6.41 7.37 -8.24
N GLN A 81 7.01 8.01 -9.26
CA GLN A 81 7.45 9.41 -9.18
C GLN A 81 6.29 10.36 -8.96
N ASN A 82 5.16 10.13 -9.63
CA ASN A 82 3.95 10.93 -9.48
C ASN A 82 3.37 10.81 -8.06
N VAL A 83 3.29 9.60 -7.52
CA VAL A 83 2.87 9.36 -6.13
C VAL A 83 3.81 10.05 -5.15
N PHE A 84 5.12 9.90 -5.30
CA PHE A 84 6.11 10.55 -4.44
C PHE A 84 5.92 12.07 -4.39
N ALA A 85 5.69 12.70 -5.55
CA ALA A 85 5.53 14.15 -5.65
C ALA A 85 4.18 14.63 -5.10
N ASN A 86 3.06 13.97 -5.44
CA ASN A 86 1.72 14.38 -5.00
C ASN A 86 1.53 14.24 -3.48
N PHE A 87 2.10 13.19 -2.88
CA PHE A 87 2.04 12.99 -1.44
C PHE A 87 3.15 13.72 -0.68
N GLN A 88 3.92 14.57 -1.35
CA GLN A 88 4.96 15.42 -0.76
C GLN A 88 5.91 14.62 0.14
N CYS A 89 6.37 13.47 -0.35
CA CYS A 89 7.34 12.67 0.37
C CYS A 89 8.69 13.40 0.42
N ASP A 90 9.24 13.59 1.62
CA ASP A 90 10.52 14.27 1.80
C ASP A 90 11.72 13.36 1.48
N ASN A 91 11.54 12.05 1.65
CA ASN A 91 12.59 11.05 1.50
C ASN A 91 12.01 9.67 1.13
N LEU A 92 12.87 8.69 0.86
CA LEU A 92 12.45 7.33 0.52
C LEU A 92 11.74 6.61 1.68
N LYS A 93 11.99 6.99 2.92
CA LYS A 93 11.27 6.45 4.08
C LYS A 93 9.80 6.85 4.06
N ASP A 94 9.47 8.10 3.74
CA ASP A 94 8.10 8.55 3.61
C ASP A 94 7.39 7.82 2.48
N PHE A 95 8.06 7.67 1.35
CA PHE A 95 7.53 6.88 0.23
C PHE A 95 7.31 5.41 0.59
N MET A 96 8.24 4.79 1.33
CA MET A 96 8.09 3.42 1.82
C MET A 96 6.88 3.28 2.74
N MET A 97 6.70 4.21 3.67
CA MET A 97 5.54 4.20 4.58
C MET A 97 4.24 4.35 3.83
N LEU A 98 4.18 5.27 2.86
CA LEU A 98 3.02 5.46 1.99
C LEU A 98 2.72 4.18 1.18
N TYR A 99 3.75 3.58 0.58
CA TYR A 99 3.64 2.34 -0.19
C TYR A 99 3.09 1.19 0.68
N LEU A 100 3.64 0.98 1.87
CA LEU A 100 3.20 -0.08 2.78
C LEU A 100 1.76 0.14 3.27
N LEU A 101 1.40 1.37 3.62
CA LEU A 101 0.06 1.69 4.09
C LEU A 101 -0.98 1.51 2.98
N SER A 102 -0.70 1.98 1.77
CA SER A 102 -1.60 1.78 0.63
C SER A 102 -1.76 0.30 0.28
N ASP A 103 -0.69 -0.48 0.30
CA ASP A 103 -0.72 -1.93 0.06
C ASP A 103 -1.60 -2.67 1.09
N ILE A 104 -1.49 -2.32 2.37
CA ILE A 104 -2.32 -2.88 3.45
C ILE A 104 -3.79 -2.51 3.25
N CYS A 105 -4.09 -1.26 2.92
CA CYS A 105 -5.45 -0.80 2.70
C CYS A 105 -6.08 -1.47 1.46
N LEU A 106 -5.35 -1.57 0.35
CA LEU A 106 -5.82 -2.27 -0.85
C LEU A 106 -6.10 -3.76 -0.58
N LEU A 107 -5.23 -4.42 0.19
CA LEU A 107 -5.46 -5.80 0.60
C LEU A 107 -6.71 -5.94 1.48
N ALA A 108 -6.92 -5.01 2.40
CA ALA A 108 -8.11 -4.99 3.25
C ALA A 108 -9.39 -4.79 2.43
N ASP A 109 -9.38 -3.91 1.41
CA ASP A 109 -10.50 -3.68 0.51
C ASP A 109 -10.84 -4.94 -0.28
N VAL A 110 -9.84 -5.61 -0.86
CA VAL A 110 -10.03 -6.87 -1.60
C VAL A 110 -10.58 -7.96 -0.67
N PHE A 111 -10.05 -8.08 0.53
CA PHE A 111 -10.53 -9.07 1.51
C PHE A 111 -11.97 -8.80 1.94
N GLN A 112 -12.32 -7.53 2.18
CA GLN A 112 -13.69 -7.15 2.56
C GLN A 112 -14.69 -7.44 1.43
N MET A 113 -14.31 -7.19 0.19
CA MET A 113 -15.13 -7.52 -0.98
C MET A 113 -15.34 -9.05 -1.09
N PHE A 114 -14.28 -9.82 -0.93
CA PHE A 114 -14.36 -11.29 -0.90
C PHE A 114 -15.26 -11.79 0.23
N ARG A 115 -15.11 -11.22 1.42
CA ARG A 115 -15.94 -11.54 2.58
C ARG A 115 -17.42 -11.26 2.34
N ASN A 116 -17.75 -10.09 1.79
CA ASN A 116 -19.12 -9.71 1.47
C ASN A 116 -19.74 -10.64 0.42
N ASN A 117 -19.00 -10.98 -0.62
CA ASN A 117 -19.46 -11.91 -1.65
C ASN A 117 -19.71 -13.31 -1.06
N SER A 118 -18.82 -13.81 -0.23
CA SER A 118 -18.96 -15.12 0.43
C SER A 118 -20.16 -15.17 1.38
N LEU A 119 -20.39 -14.11 2.13
CA LEU A 119 -21.56 -13.98 2.99
C LEU A 119 -22.86 -13.95 2.18
N ASN A 120 -22.89 -13.23 1.07
CA ASN A 120 -24.10 -13.12 0.22
C ASN A 120 -24.41 -14.44 -0.50
N GLU A 121 -23.40 -15.12 -1.05
CA GLU A 121 -23.61 -16.31 -1.87
C GLU A 121 -23.72 -17.61 -1.04
N TYR A 122 -22.87 -17.74 -0.01
CA TYR A 122 -22.73 -18.98 0.74
C TYR A 122 -23.24 -18.90 2.18
N GLN A 123 -23.59 -17.70 2.66
CA GLN A 123 -23.94 -17.44 4.07
C GLN A 123 -22.81 -17.81 5.05
N LEU A 124 -21.57 -17.80 4.56
CA LEU A 124 -20.37 -18.16 5.31
C LEU A 124 -19.38 -16.99 5.31
N ASP A 125 -18.85 -16.68 6.48
CA ASP A 125 -17.80 -15.66 6.61
C ASP A 125 -16.42 -16.32 6.49
N PRO A 126 -15.66 -16.08 5.42
CA PRO A 126 -14.36 -16.70 5.19
C PRO A 126 -13.34 -16.39 6.28
N ALA A 127 -13.50 -15.30 7.04
CA ALA A 127 -12.62 -14.97 8.14
C ALA A 127 -12.58 -16.06 9.24
N TYR A 128 -13.66 -16.84 9.39
CA TYR A 128 -13.73 -17.92 10.39
C TYR A 128 -13.16 -19.25 9.89
N PHE A 129 -12.91 -19.40 8.59
CA PHE A 129 -12.49 -20.67 8.00
C PHE A 129 -11.00 -20.78 7.68
N VAL A 130 -10.26 -19.68 7.71
CA VAL A 130 -8.81 -19.65 7.39
C VAL A 130 -7.98 -20.51 8.35
N THR A 131 -8.48 -20.75 9.57
CA THR A 131 -7.77 -21.49 10.61
C THR A 131 -8.15 -22.97 10.72
N HIS A 132 -9.17 -23.43 10.01
CA HIS A 132 -9.70 -24.81 10.15
C HIS A 132 -9.22 -25.80 9.09
N LEU A 133 -8.39 -25.40 8.14
CA LEU A 133 -7.83 -26.30 7.12
C LEU A 133 -6.73 -27.24 7.66
N ASN A 134 -6.38 -27.16 8.94
CA ASN A 134 -5.36 -27.99 9.60
C ASN A 134 -5.90 -28.75 10.82
N SER A 135 -7.18 -29.10 10.88
CA SER A 135 -7.63 -30.09 11.86
C SER A 135 -7.55 -31.47 11.22
N PRO A 136 -6.86 -32.45 11.89
CA PRO A 136 -6.68 -33.81 11.40
C PRO A 136 -8.00 -34.54 11.31
#